data_086cdd7e3e9611836093a1f77f417dde
#
_entry.id   086cdd7e3e9611836093a1f77f417dde
#
_cell.length_a   1.000
_cell.length_b   1.000
_cell.length_c   1.000
_cell.angle_alpha   90.00
_cell.angle_beta   90.00
_cell.angle_gamma   90.00
#
_symmetry.space_group_name_H-M   'P 1'
#
loop_
_entity.id
_entity.type
_entity.pdbx_description
1 polymer ?
#
loop_
_entity_poly.entity_id
_entity_poly.type
_entity_poly.pdbx_seq_one_letter_code
_entity_poly.pdbx_strand_id
1 'polypeptide(L)'
;MSEKYTIKEVSELFHVPKSTLRYWESEGIIGSNRNDHNEYREYTTEDLIIIADILFYRNLNIPVKDLKNIYQKSIHENMNILYASYDRIEKQIQELKKVQTKIKKRVSAGMIYENLIHDTPTYDKPYFSSIVHIHMGKKTQNVLDYIQDQSILAFVMNPDDTIIQVYG
;
A
#
# COMPACT_ATOMS: atom_id res chain seq x y z
N MET A 1 -20.18 41.15 1.03
CA MET A 1 -20.25 40.35 -0.22
C MET A 1 -19.29 39.22 -0.04
N SER A 2 -19.76 37.98 -0.13
CA SER A 2 -18.86 36.79 -0.06
C SER A 2 -18.00 36.79 -1.32
N GLU A 3 -16.71 36.60 -1.14
CA GLU A 3 -15.75 36.46 -2.23
C GLU A 3 -16.04 35.17 -3.01
N LYS A 4 -15.99 35.26 -4.33
CA LYS A 4 -16.33 34.15 -5.22
C LYS A 4 -15.11 33.73 -6.02
N TYR A 5 -14.87 32.44 -6.13
CA TYR A 5 -13.72 31.83 -6.80
C TYR A 5 -14.16 30.94 -7.97
N THR A 6 -13.44 31.01 -9.05
CA THR A 6 -13.66 30.14 -10.21
C THR A 6 -13.04 28.75 -9.95
N ILE A 7 -13.48 27.73 -10.69
CA ILE A 7 -12.88 26.38 -10.62
C ILE A 7 -11.38 26.39 -10.96
N LYS A 8 -10.91 27.37 -11.74
CA LYS A 8 -9.49 27.53 -12.05
C LYS A 8 -8.71 27.96 -10.82
N GLU A 9 -9.17 29.01 -10.14
CA GLU A 9 -8.54 29.54 -8.93
C GLU A 9 -8.53 28.50 -7.81
N VAL A 10 -9.64 27.79 -7.59
CA VAL A 10 -9.73 26.70 -6.61
C VAL A 10 -8.75 25.56 -6.95
N SER A 11 -8.68 25.18 -8.23
CA SER A 11 -7.76 24.15 -8.71
C SER A 11 -6.29 24.53 -8.48
N GLU A 12 -5.95 25.79 -8.72
CA GLU A 12 -4.59 26.32 -8.50
C GLU A 12 -4.25 26.45 -7.01
N LEU A 13 -5.20 26.99 -6.21
CA LEU A 13 -5.03 27.18 -4.77
C LEU A 13 -4.75 25.88 -4.01
N PHE A 14 -5.52 24.85 -4.31
CA PHE A 14 -5.43 23.57 -3.61
C PHE A 14 -4.58 22.50 -4.33
N HIS A 15 -4.02 22.83 -5.49
CA HIS A 15 -3.31 21.88 -6.35
C HIS A 15 -4.16 20.65 -6.70
N VAL A 16 -5.47 20.82 -6.86
CA VAL A 16 -6.42 19.75 -7.19
C VAL A 16 -6.87 19.89 -8.64
N PRO A 17 -6.79 18.85 -9.46
CA PRO A 17 -7.27 18.88 -10.84
C PRO A 17 -8.75 19.31 -10.93
N LYS A 18 -9.11 20.14 -11.92
CA LYS A 18 -10.50 20.54 -12.17
C LYS A 18 -11.45 19.35 -12.36
N SER A 19 -10.95 18.24 -12.92
CA SER A 19 -11.70 17.00 -13.06
C SER A 19 -12.06 16.39 -11.70
N THR A 20 -11.16 16.47 -10.73
CA THR A 20 -11.40 15.99 -9.36
C THR A 20 -12.45 16.85 -8.65
N LEU A 21 -12.38 18.18 -8.78
CA LEU A 21 -13.39 19.06 -8.21
C LEU A 21 -14.78 18.78 -8.81
N ARG A 22 -14.87 18.61 -10.14
CA ARG A 22 -16.13 18.23 -10.81
C ARG A 22 -16.65 16.86 -10.35
N TYR A 23 -15.75 15.90 -10.13
CA TYR A 23 -16.13 14.61 -9.60
C TYR A 23 -16.70 14.73 -8.18
N TRP A 24 -16.07 15.52 -7.30
CA TRP A 24 -16.58 15.74 -5.95
C TRP A 24 -17.94 16.43 -5.93
N GLU A 25 -18.18 17.37 -6.87
CA GLU A 25 -19.50 17.95 -7.07
C GLU A 25 -20.54 16.92 -7.52
N SER A 26 -20.20 16.09 -8.53
CA SER A 26 -21.11 15.07 -9.06
C SER A 26 -21.49 14.03 -8.02
N GLU A 27 -20.58 13.73 -7.07
CA GLU A 27 -20.83 12.85 -5.95
C GLU A 27 -21.57 13.55 -4.79
N GLY A 28 -21.79 14.85 -4.87
CA GLY A 28 -22.42 15.63 -3.80
C GLY A 28 -21.58 15.74 -2.53
N ILE A 29 -20.26 15.75 -2.68
CA ILE A 29 -19.29 15.87 -1.58
C ILE A 29 -19.01 17.35 -1.31
N ILE A 30 -18.88 18.16 -2.38
CA ILE A 30 -18.80 19.61 -2.32
C ILE A 30 -19.97 20.23 -3.07
N GLY A 31 -20.35 21.43 -2.67
CA GLY A 31 -21.26 22.29 -3.43
C GLY A 31 -20.51 23.16 -4.44
N SER A 32 -21.22 23.67 -5.40
CA SER A 32 -20.81 24.82 -6.17
C SER A 32 -22.07 25.57 -6.58
N ASN A 33 -22.00 26.91 -6.63
CA ASN A 33 -23.02 27.73 -7.19
C ASN A 33 -22.75 27.95 -8.68
N ARG A 34 -23.80 28.26 -9.45
CA ARG A 34 -23.61 28.70 -10.82
C ARG A 34 -23.84 30.23 -10.86
N ASN A 35 -22.97 30.89 -11.61
CA ASN A 35 -23.12 32.28 -11.87
C ASN A 35 -24.38 32.53 -12.71
N ASP A 36 -25.25 33.42 -12.28
CA ASP A 36 -26.55 33.71 -12.92
C ASP A 36 -26.43 34.26 -14.36
N HIS A 37 -25.26 34.82 -14.73
CA HIS A 37 -25.04 35.43 -16.03
C HIS A 37 -24.38 34.52 -17.07
N ASN A 38 -23.52 33.55 -16.63
CA ASN A 38 -22.69 32.79 -17.56
C ASN A 38 -22.65 31.31 -17.25
N GLU A 39 -23.40 30.82 -16.27
CA GLU A 39 -23.48 29.44 -15.80
C GLU A 39 -22.15 28.81 -15.36
N TYR A 40 -21.08 29.60 -15.23
CA TYR A 40 -19.81 29.08 -14.72
C TYR A 40 -19.91 28.75 -13.23
N ARG A 41 -19.12 27.73 -12.82
CA ARG A 41 -19.01 27.31 -11.42
C ARG A 41 -18.33 28.38 -10.61
N GLU A 42 -18.98 28.77 -9.52
CA GLU A 42 -18.45 29.68 -8.50
C GLU A 42 -18.42 28.95 -7.14
N TYR A 43 -17.37 29.18 -6.42
CA TYR A 43 -17.14 28.64 -5.06
C TYR A 43 -17.05 29.81 -4.09
N THR A 44 -17.68 29.66 -2.95
CA THR A 44 -17.61 30.62 -1.85
C THR A 44 -16.45 30.32 -0.92
N THR A 45 -16.16 31.20 0.04
CA THR A 45 -15.16 30.94 1.09
C THR A 45 -15.52 29.71 1.91
N GLU A 46 -16.80 29.46 2.15
CA GLU A 46 -17.31 28.28 2.84
C GLU A 46 -16.99 27.00 2.04
N ASP A 47 -17.16 27.04 0.72
CA ASP A 47 -16.80 25.92 -0.15
C ASP A 47 -15.30 25.62 -0.11
N LEU A 48 -14.46 26.68 -0.01
CA LEU A 48 -13.01 26.49 0.14
C LEU A 48 -12.65 25.79 1.45
N ILE A 49 -13.32 26.13 2.55
CA ILE A 49 -13.11 25.45 3.84
C ILE A 49 -13.48 23.97 3.71
N ILE A 50 -14.62 23.66 3.09
CA ILE A 50 -15.07 22.28 2.85
C ILE A 50 -14.02 21.51 2.02
N ILE A 51 -13.51 22.13 0.95
CA ILE A 51 -12.48 21.53 0.10
C ILE A 51 -11.19 21.27 0.90
N ALA A 52 -10.77 22.23 1.74
CA ALA A 52 -9.60 22.07 2.60
C ALA A 52 -9.76 20.88 3.57
N ASP A 53 -10.92 20.75 4.20
CA ASP A 53 -11.22 19.64 5.10
C ASP A 53 -11.24 18.30 4.37
N ILE A 54 -11.82 18.24 3.17
CA ILE A 54 -11.79 17.03 2.34
C ILE A 54 -10.35 16.62 2.05
N LEU A 55 -9.49 17.56 1.69
CA LEU A 55 -8.07 17.29 1.45
C LEU A 55 -7.36 16.81 2.71
N PHE A 56 -7.65 17.40 3.86
CA PHE A 56 -7.13 16.94 5.15
C PHE A 56 -7.50 15.47 5.41
N TYR A 57 -8.77 15.11 5.28
CA TYR A 57 -9.21 13.72 5.47
C TYR A 57 -8.64 12.77 4.43
N ARG A 58 -8.48 13.23 3.19
CA ARG A 58 -7.80 12.45 2.12
C ARG A 58 -6.35 12.13 2.48
N ASN A 59 -5.63 13.07 3.10
CA ASN A 59 -4.27 12.84 3.59
C ASN A 59 -4.21 11.82 4.73
N LEU A 60 -5.33 11.60 5.43
CA LEU A 60 -5.49 10.52 6.41
C LEU A 60 -5.92 9.18 5.77
N ASN A 61 -5.78 9.02 4.44
CA ASN A 61 -6.21 7.84 3.68
C ASN A 61 -7.72 7.51 3.79
N ILE A 62 -8.56 8.50 4.07
CA ILE A 62 -10.00 8.32 4.10
C ILE A 62 -10.54 8.41 2.67
N PRO A 63 -11.26 7.38 2.17
CA PRO A 63 -11.89 7.44 0.85
C PRO A 63 -12.87 8.59 0.74
N VAL A 64 -12.87 9.29 -0.39
CA VAL A 64 -13.72 10.47 -0.58
C VAL A 64 -15.22 10.16 -0.42
N LYS A 65 -15.64 8.95 -0.78
CA LYS A 65 -17.02 8.48 -0.60
C LYS A 65 -17.49 8.48 0.85
N ASP A 66 -16.59 8.28 1.80
CA ASP A 66 -16.88 8.24 3.24
C ASP A 66 -17.03 9.66 3.81
N LEU A 67 -16.58 10.69 3.06
CA LEU A 67 -16.66 12.10 3.42
C LEU A 67 -17.99 12.74 3.00
N LYS A 68 -18.82 12.04 2.25
CA LYS A 68 -20.15 12.53 1.88
C LYS A 68 -20.95 12.86 3.14
N ASN A 69 -21.50 14.07 3.18
CA ASN A 69 -22.29 14.60 4.30
C ASN A 69 -21.55 14.60 5.65
N ILE A 70 -20.21 14.74 5.65
CA ILE A 70 -19.40 14.67 6.88
C ILE A 70 -19.84 15.70 7.93
N TYR A 71 -20.32 16.87 7.51
CA TYR A 71 -20.79 17.93 8.41
C TYR A 71 -22.18 17.68 8.99
N GLN A 72 -22.93 16.71 8.42
CA GLN A 72 -24.25 16.30 8.90
C GLN A 72 -24.18 15.10 9.84
N LYS A 73 -23.03 14.43 9.87
CA LYS A 73 -22.77 13.29 10.74
C LYS A 73 -22.52 13.72 12.18
N SER A 74 -22.92 12.89 13.11
CA SER A 74 -22.56 13.08 14.52
C SER A 74 -21.05 12.96 14.75
N ILE A 75 -20.57 13.49 15.87
CA ILE A 75 -19.16 13.35 16.27
C ILE A 75 -18.77 11.86 16.33
N HIS A 76 -19.67 11.02 16.85
CA HIS A 76 -19.40 9.58 16.94
C HIS A 76 -19.22 8.90 15.57
N GLU A 77 -20.06 9.24 14.60
CA GLU A 77 -19.93 8.73 13.22
C GLU A 77 -18.63 9.19 12.57
N ASN A 78 -18.24 10.46 12.77
CA ASN A 78 -16.97 10.98 12.26
C ASN A 78 -15.76 10.30 12.92
N MET A 79 -15.82 10.04 14.24
CA MET A 79 -14.78 9.26 14.93
C MET A 79 -14.66 7.83 14.37
N ASN A 80 -15.78 7.17 14.04
CA ASN A 80 -15.76 5.84 13.45
C ASN A 80 -15.08 5.82 12.07
N ILE A 81 -15.24 6.87 11.26
CA ILE A 81 -14.52 7.01 9.98
C ILE A 81 -13.00 7.08 10.22
N LEU A 82 -12.56 7.84 11.22
CA LEU A 82 -11.15 7.96 11.57
C LEU A 82 -10.59 6.63 12.10
N TYR A 83 -11.29 5.96 13.00
CA TYR A 83 -10.89 4.63 13.49
C TYR A 83 -10.80 3.59 12.38
N ALA A 84 -11.76 3.57 11.45
CA ALA A 84 -11.71 2.67 10.32
C ALA A 84 -10.51 2.93 9.40
N SER A 85 -10.06 4.18 9.27
CA SER A 85 -8.85 4.52 8.54
C SER A 85 -7.59 4.09 9.30
N TYR A 86 -7.57 4.34 10.61
CA TYR A 86 -6.48 3.90 11.49
C TYR A 86 -6.28 2.38 11.41
N ASP A 87 -7.34 1.60 11.53
CA ASP A 87 -7.29 0.13 11.46
C ASP A 87 -6.78 -0.37 10.10
N ARG A 88 -7.17 0.32 9.00
CA ARG A 88 -6.65 0.01 7.66
C ARG A 88 -5.15 0.23 7.57
N ILE A 89 -4.68 1.37 8.07
CA ILE A 89 -3.25 1.71 8.07
C ILE A 89 -2.48 0.71 8.94
N GLU A 90 -2.99 0.35 10.11
CA GLU A 90 -2.34 -0.63 10.98
C GLU A 90 -2.20 -2.00 10.27
N LYS A 91 -3.25 -2.47 9.59
CA LYS A 91 -3.17 -3.69 8.78
C LYS A 91 -2.12 -3.58 7.66
N GLN A 92 -2.05 -2.45 6.97
CA GLN A 92 -1.03 -2.22 5.94
C GLN A 92 0.39 -2.24 6.52
N ILE A 93 0.59 -1.63 7.69
CA ILE A 93 1.87 -1.67 8.40
C ILE A 93 2.26 -3.11 8.72
N GLN A 94 1.35 -3.93 9.22
CA GLN A 94 1.62 -5.34 9.54
C GLN A 94 1.98 -6.14 8.28
N GLU A 95 1.27 -5.94 7.17
CA GLU A 95 1.62 -6.60 5.91
C GLU A 95 2.98 -6.17 5.37
N LEU A 96 3.30 -4.86 5.43
CA LEU A 96 4.61 -4.35 5.02
C LEU A 96 5.74 -4.88 5.91
N LYS A 97 5.52 -5.05 7.22
CA LYS A 97 6.48 -5.69 8.13
C LYS A 97 6.74 -7.14 7.74
N LYS A 98 5.72 -7.90 7.34
CA LYS A 98 5.90 -9.27 6.84
C LYS A 98 6.77 -9.29 5.56
N VAL A 99 6.48 -8.39 4.61
CA VAL A 99 7.28 -8.24 3.38
C VAL A 99 8.73 -7.87 3.73
N GLN A 100 8.93 -6.90 4.61
CA GLN A 100 10.26 -6.50 5.07
C GLN A 100 11.05 -7.67 5.68
N THR A 101 10.38 -8.51 6.46
CA THR A 101 10.99 -9.71 7.05
C THR A 101 11.41 -10.71 5.98
N LYS A 102 10.58 -10.93 4.95
CA LYS A 102 10.95 -11.78 3.81
C LYS A 102 12.18 -11.26 3.06
N ILE A 103 12.22 -9.95 2.80
CA ILE A 103 13.37 -9.31 2.16
C ILE A 103 14.64 -9.50 3.00
N LYS A 104 14.58 -9.26 4.32
CA LYS A 104 15.73 -9.44 5.21
C LYS A 104 16.25 -10.89 5.20
N LYS A 105 15.36 -11.88 5.25
CA LYS A 105 15.73 -13.29 5.14
C LYS A 105 16.46 -13.57 3.81
N ARG A 106 15.94 -13.03 2.70
CA ARG A 106 16.56 -13.23 1.39
C ARG A 106 17.94 -12.60 1.29
N VAL A 107 18.10 -11.39 1.80
CA VAL A 107 19.41 -10.71 1.87
C VAL A 107 20.39 -11.52 2.71
N SER A 108 19.97 -12.00 3.89
CA SER A 108 20.82 -12.83 4.74
C SER A 108 21.25 -14.14 4.05
N ALA A 109 20.34 -14.79 3.33
CA ALA A 109 20.67 -15.97 2.55
C ALA A 109 21.71 -15.68 1.44
N GLY A 110 21.56 -14.54 0.75
CA GLY A 110 22.53 -14.08 -0.25
C GLY A 110 23.92 -13.83 0.34
N MET A 111 24.00 -13.20 1.52
CA MET A 111 25.27 -12.97 2.22
C MET A 111 25.95 -14.28 2.64
N ILE A 112 25.17 -15.26 3.10
CA ILE A 112 25.70 -16.59 3.43
C ILE A 112 26.28 -17.25 2.16
N TYR A 113 25.56 -17.14 1.04
CA TYR A 113 26.00 -17.69 -0.23
C TYR A 113 27.31 -17.03 -0.72
N GLU A 114 27.43 -15.71 -0.65
CA GLU A 114 28.66 -14.99 -0.99
C GLU A 114 29.86 -15.44 -0.13
N ASN A 115 29.65 -15.59 1.18
CA ASN A 115 30.69 -16.10 2.07
C ASN A 115 31.11 -17.52 1.72
N LEU A 116 30.15 -18.41 1.40
CA LEU A 116 30.43 -19.80 1.01
C LEU A 116 31.22 -19.94 -0.31
N ILE A 117 31.06 -18.97 -1.23
CA ILE A 117 31.83 -18.96 -2.49
C ILE A 117 33.29 -18.53 -2.26
N HIS A 118 33.53 -17.64 -1.31
CA HIS A 118 34.84 -17.05 -1.07
C HIS A 118 35.66 -17.79 -0.01
N ASP A 119 35.02 -18.52 0.89
CA ASP A 119 35.69 -19.26 1.93
C ASP A 119 35.90 -20.72 1.48
N THR A 120 37.09 -21.28 1.74
CA THR A 120 37.34 -22.71 1.62
C THR A 120 36.37 -23.43 2.57
N PRO A 121 35.58 -24.40 2.11
CA PRO A 121 34.61 -25.10 2.96
C PRO A 121 35.31 -25.74 4.15
N THR A 122 35.16 -25.21 5.33
CA THR A 122 35.53 -25.90 6.57
C THR A 122 34.33 -26.71 7.01
N TYR A 123 34.53 -28.03 7.13
CA TYR A 123 33.48 -28.99 7.51
C TYR A 123 33.12 -28.89 9.01
N ASP A 124 32.90 -27.70 9.53
CA ASP A 124 32.48 -27.49 10.90
C ASP A 124 30.97 -27.27 10.95
N LYS A 125 30.28 -28.30 11.41
CA LYS A 125 28.87 -28.42 11.78
C LYS A 125 27.84 -27.85 10.77
N PRO A 126 26.84 -28.64 10.37
CA PRO A 126 25.81 -28.15 9.45
C PRO A 126 25.08 -26.96 10.06
N TYR A 127 25.07 -25.85 9.34
CA TYR A 127 24.28 -24.65 9.64
C TYR A 127 22.76 -24.89 9.60
N PHE A 128 22.35 -26.10 9.23
CA PHE A 128 20.95 -26.48 9.05
C PHE A 128 20.49 -27.40 10.16
N SER A 129 19.38 -27.02 10.82
CA SER A 129 18.75 -27.87 11.83
C SER A 129 18.02 -29.08 11.23
N SER A 130 17.68 -29.02 9.95
CA SER A 130 17.06 -30.12 9.20
C SER A 130 17.17 -29.90 7.69
N ILE A 131 17.37 -30.98 6.93
CA ILE A 131 17.25 -30.98 5.47
C ILE A 131 15.95 -31.71 5.13
N VAL A 132 15.05 -31.01 4.42
CA VAL A 132 13.81 -31.59 3.93
C VAL A 132 13.96 -31.88 2.44
N HIS A 133 13.81 -33.14 2.03
CA HIS A 133 13.77 -33.51 0.63
C HIS A 133 12.44 -33.08 0.01
N ILE A 134 12.45 -32.00 -0.77
CA ILE A 134 11.29 -31.57 -1.53
C ILE A 134 11.36 -32.17 -2.92
N HIS A 135 10.52 -33.17 -3.17
CA HIS A 135 10.36 -33.71 -4.52
C HIS A 135 9.52 -32.71 -5.33
N MET A 136 10.17 -31.97 -6.24
CA MET A 136 9.52 -31.04 -7.19
C MET A 136 8.78 -31.80 -8.32
N GLY A 137 8.23 -32.98 -8.02
CA GLY A 137 7.41 -33.74 -8.94
C GLY A 137 6.02 -33.10 -9.11
N LYS A 138 5.11 -33.82 -9.79
CA LYS A 138 3.73 -33.37 -10.14
C LYS A 138 2.84 -32.92 -8.97
N LYS A 139 3.36 -32.77 -7.74
CA LYS A 139 2.62 -32.27 -6.57
C LYS A 139 2.78 -30.76 -6.49
N THR A 140 1.77 -30.06 -6.95
CA THR A 140 1.65 -28.60 -6.97
C THR A 140 1.88 -27.95 -5.60
N GLN A 141 1.56 -28.64 -4.49
CA GLN A 141 1.69 -28.10 -3.13
C GLN A 141 3.14 -27.78 -2.76
N ASN A 142 4.09 -28.66 -3.06
CA ASN A 142 5.51 -28.42 -2.74
C ASN A 142 6.08 -27.21 -3.50
N VAL A 143 5.60 -26.96 -4.73
CA VAL A 143 5.96 -25.77 -5.50
C VAL A 143 5.36 -24.53 -4.89
N LEU A 144 4.11 -24.59 -4.42
CA LEU A 144 3.44 -23.48 -3.76
C LEU A 144 4.10 -23.14 -2.42
N ASP A 145 4.50 -24.14 -1.65
CA ASP A 145 5.22 -23.95 -0.38
C ASP A 145 6.58 -23.28 -0.61
N TYR A 146 7.31 -23.68 -1.66
CA TYR A 146 8.56 -23.04 -2.08
C TYR A 146 8.34 -21.58 -2.53
N ILE A 147 7.27 -21.32 -3.29
CA ILE A 147 6.93 -19.94 -3.72
C ILE A 147 6.54 -19.07 -2.53
N GLN A 148 5.86 -19.64 -1.54
CA GLN A 148 5.43 -18.91 -0.35
C GLN A 148 6.58 -18.60 0.61
N ASP A 149 7.56 -19.48 0.72
CA ASP A 149 8.75 -19.31 1.56
C ASP A 149 10.04 -19.54 0.77
N GLN A 150 10.40 -18.56 -0.05
CA GLN A 150 11.67 -18.54 -0.80
C GLN A 150 12.92 -18.33 0.09
N SER A 151 12.78 -18.40 1.40
CA SER A 151 13.93 -18.42 2.32
C SER A 151 14.58 -19.81 2.42
N ILE A 152 14.00 -20.82 1.77
CA ILE A 152 14.50 -22.17 1.72
C ILE A 152 15.52 -22.25 0.60
N LEU A 153 16.78 -22.56 0.95
CA LEU A 153 17.80 -22.96 -0.01
C LEU A 153 17.42 -24.32 -0.62
N ALA A 154 17.18 -24.36 -1.92
CA ALA A 154 16.92 -25.60 -2.63
C ALA A 154 18.16 -26.02 -3.43
N PHE A 155 18.57 -27.25 -3.26
CA PHE A 155 19.68 -27.86 -3.99
C PHE A 155 19.12 -28.85 -5.01
N VAL A 156 19.60 -28.77 -6.24
CA VAL A 156 19.40 -29.85 -7.22
C VAL A 156 20.61 -30.76 -7.15
N MET A 157 20.37 -32.00 -6.84
CA MET A 157 21.42 -33.01 -6.68
C MET A 157 21.32 -34.06 -7.78
N ASN A 158 22.45 -34.55 -8.23
CA ASN A 158 22.56 -35.76 -9.04
C ASN A 158 22.24 -37.00 -8.21
N PRO A 159 21.97 -38.15 -8.86
CA PRO A 159 21.81 -39.43 -8.15
C PRO A 159 23.03 -39.89 -7.34
N ASP A 160 24.20 -39.32 -7.61
CA ASP A 160 25.46 -39.57 -6.89
C ASP A 160 25.71 -38.56 -5.73
N ASP A 161 24.66 -37.83 -5.31
CA ASP A 161 24.68 -36.79 -4.27
C ASP A 161 25.58 -35.58 -4.56
N THR A 162 26.00 -35.39 -5.81
CA THR A 162 26.70 -34.17 -6.21
C THR A 162 25.71 -33.02 -6.48
N ILE A 163 26.01 -31.85 -5.96
CA ILE A 163 25.17 -30.65 -6.14
C ILE A 163 25.38 -30.09 -7.55
N ILE A 164 24.32 -30.04 -8.35
CA ILE A 164 24.35 -29.46 -9.71
C ILE A 164 24.04 -27.97 -9.66
N GLN A 165 23.08 -27.56 -8.84
CA GLN A 165 22.58 -26.21 -8.83
C GLN A 165 21.97 -25.84 -7.48
N VAL A 166 22.15 -24.58 -7.07
CA VAL A 166 21.57 -23.99 -5.84
C VAL A 166 20.57 -22.94 -6.25
N TYR A 167 19.36 -23.06 -5.72
CA TYR A 167 18.32 -22.05 -5.82
C TYR A 167 18.06 -21.49 -4.43
N GLY A 168 18.04 -20.20 -4.29
CA GLY A 168 17.78 -19.58 -3.02
C GLY A 168 17.31 -18.11 -3.19
#